data_6efdf219c02d6e247092d9468e293007
#
_entry.id   6efdf219c02d6e247092d9468e293007
#
_cell.length_a   1.000
_cell.length_b   1.000
_cell.length_c   1.000
_cell.angle_alpha   90.00
_cell.angle_beta   90.00
_cell.angle_gamma   90.00
#
_symmetry.space_group_name_H-M   'P 1'
#
loop_
_entity.id
_entity.type
_entity.pdbx_description
1 polymer ?
#
loop_
_entity_poly.entity_id
_entity_poly.type
_entity_poly.pdbx_seq_one_letter_code
_entity_poly.pdbx_strand_id
1 'polypeptide(L)'
;MRNVIVTGVTRADLGVVDQLAELGVATVHEAIGRSGYLGPGLRPIQDGARTGGTAVTALCWPGDNLMIHAAVEQCRAGDLLVVTATSPCTDGMFGELLATSLAARGVRGLVIEAGVRDVAELRAMGFGVWSAAVSAQGTVKETAGSVNVPVSVGGQIVRPGDAIIADDDGVVCVPRADVRQALAAARARVAKEEQSRKALADGQLGLDLYGLRGKLAARGVEYVAAGDEEG
;
A
#
# COMPACT_ATOMS: atom_id res chain seq x y z
N MET A 1 4.28 -12.03 -23.86
CA MET A 1 4.96 -11.12 -22.91
C MET A 1 6.46 -11.40 -22.98
N ARG A 2 7.32 -10.40 -22.97
CA ARG A 2 8.79 -10.62 -23.01
C ARG A 2 9.27 -10.82 -21.58
N ASN A 3 9.92 -11.94 -21.25
CA ASN A 3 10.52 -12.22 -19.95
C ASN A 3 11.82 -11.42 -19.82
N VAL A 4 11.88 -10.45 -18.91
CA VAL A 4 13.03 -9.55 -18.76
C VAL A 4 13.27 -9.19 -17.30
N ILE A 5 14.54 -8.93 -16.97
CA ILE A 5 14.96 -8.26 -15.73
C ILE A 5 15.55 -6.90 -16.13
N VAL A 6 14.85 -5.81 -15.78
CA VAL A 6 15.34 -4.47 -16.06
C VAL A 6 16.22 -4.01 -14.90
N THR A 7 17.44 -3.57 -15.22
CA THR A 7 18.43 -3.11 -14.25
C THR A 7 18.56 -1.57 -14.26
N GLY A 8 19.16 -0.98 -13.23
CA GLY A 8 19.45 0.45 -13.20
C GLY A 8 18.22 1.36 -13.04
N VAL A 9 17.17 0.88 -12.39
CA VAL A 9 15.91 1.62 -12.17
C VAL A 9 16.15 2.90 -11.37
N THR A 10 15.65 4.03 -11.89
CA THR A 10 15.57 5.29 -11.15
C THR A 10 14.48 5.19 -10.09
N ARG A 11 14.80 5.56 -8.85
CA ARG A 11 13.93 5.48 -7.68
C ARG A 11 13.47 6.86 -7.22
N ALA A 12 12.33 6.92 -6.54
CA ALA A 12 11.90 8.10 -5.81
C ALA A 12 12.93 8.49 -4.73
N ASP A 13 12.92 9.75 -4.32
CA ASP A 13 13.74 10.27 -3.22
C ASP A 13 13.30 9.62 -1.89
N LEU A 14 14.17 8.75 -1.34
CA LEU A 14 13.84 7.95 -0.17
C LEU A 14 13.53 8.82 1.07
N GLY A 15 14.21 9.96 1.24
CA GLY A 15 13.93 10.88 2.33
C GLY A 15 12.54 11.54 2.23
N VAL A 16 12.01 11.69 1.01
CA VAL A 16 10.63 12.14 0.80
C VAL A 16 9.64 11.00 1.07
N VAL A 17 9.98 9.79 0.65
CA VAL A 17 9.17 8.58 0.88
C VAL A 17 9.01 8.31 2.38
N ASP A 18 10.08 8.45 3.16
CA ASP A 18 10.06 8.30 4.62
C ASP A 18 9.07 9.27 5.27
N GLN A 19 9.10 10.54 4.86
CA GLN A 19 8.18 11.56 5.37
C GLN A 19 6.72 11.29 4.96
N LEU A 20 6.47 10.73 3.78
CA LEU A 20 5.13 10.28 3.38
C LEU A 20 4.65 9.11 4.24
N ALA A 21 5.53 8.15 4.55
CA ALA A 21 5.21 7.02 5.41
C ALA A 21 4.83 7.45 6.84
N GLU A 22 5.48 8.49 7.38
CA GLU A 22 5.12 9.07 8.68
C GLU A 22 3.69 9.65 8.70
N LEU A 23 3.21 10.16 7.55
CA LEU A 23 1.86 10.74 7.45
C LEU A 23 0.76 9.67 7.29
N GLY A 24 1.11 8.45 6.87
CA GLY A 24 0.21 7.31 6.74
C GLY A 24 -0.57 7.25 5.43
N VAL A 25 -1.07 6.04 5.13
CA VAL A 25 -1.73 5.70 3.85
C VAL A 25 -2.97 6.54 3.61
N ALA A 26 -3.86 6.66 4.60
CA ALA A 26 -5.12 7.40 4.45
C ALA A 26 -4.88 8.88 4.11
N THR A 27 -3.94 9.53 4.82
CA THR A 27 -3.59 10.93 4.58
C THR A 27 -2.98 11.14 3.20
N VAL A 28 -2.04 10.28 2.81
CA VAL A 28 -1.39 10.37 1.50
C VAL A 28 -2.40 10.14 0.37
N HIS A 29 -3.23 9.10 0.46
CA HIS A 29 -4.28 8.79 -0.52
C HIS A 29 -5.25 9.96 -0.73
N GLU A 30 -5.74 10.54 0.35
CA GLU A 30 -6.63 11.72 0.27
C GLU A 30 -5.89 12.94 -0.34
N ALA A 31 -4.64 13.16 0.01
CA ALA A 31 -3.85 14.30 -0.47
C ALA A 31 -3.57 14.25 -1.97
N ILE A 32 -3.46 13.06 -2.56
CA ILE A 32 -3.24 12.86 -4.00
C ILE A 32 -4.53 12.63 -4.78
N GLY A 33 -5.66 13.07 -4.23
CA GLY A 33 -6.97 13.04 -4.92
C GLY A 33 -7.59 11.65 -4.98
N ARG A 34 -7.35 10.80 -3.98
CA ARG A 34 -7.88 9.44 -3.86
C ARG A 34 -7.46 8.51 -4.99
N SER A 35 -6.20 8.61 -5.38
CA SER A 35 -5.57 7.76 -6.39
C SER A 35 -4.51 6.85 -5.79
N GLY A 36 -4.02 5.86 -6.55
CA GLY A 36 -2.89 5.01 -6.16
C GLY A 36 -3.15 3.98 -5.05
N TYR A 37 -4.36 3.88 -4.50
CA TYR A 37 -4.70 2.85 -3.50
C TYR A 37 -4.73 1.47 -4.15
N LEU A 38 -3.96 0.54 -3.61
CA LEU A 38 -3.80 -0.81 -4.16
C LEU A 38 -4.94 -1.77 -3.75
N GLY A 39 -6.08 -1.20 -3.36
CA GLY A 39 -7.30 -1.95 -3.07
C GLY A 39 -7.35 -2.58 -1.67
N PRO A 40 -8.57 -2.97 -1.23
CA PRO A 40 -8.80 -3.48 0.12
C PRO A 40 -8.34 -4.93 0.32
N GLY A 41 -7.96 -5.62 -0.76
CA GLY A 41 -7.51 -7.02 -0.72
C GLY A 41 -6.13 -7.21 -0.13
N LEU A 42 -5.29 -6.17 -0.11
CA LEU A 42 -3.95 -6.23 0.48
C LEU A 42 -4.00 -5.80 1.94
N ARG A 43 -3.70 -6.73 2.83
CA ARG A 43 -3.75 -6.49 4.28
C ARG A 43 -2.40 -6.81 4.92
N PRO A 44 -2.00 -6.03 5.96
CA PRO A 44 -0.83 -6.37 6.73
C PRO A 44 -1.05 -7.70 7.46
N ILE A 45 0.00 -8.52 7.52
CA ILE A 45 -0.02 -9.73 8.35
C ILE A 45 0.36 -9.45 9.80
N GLN A 46 0.87 -8.24 10.09
CA GLN A 46 1.20 -7.73 11.43
C GLN A 46 0.34 -6.51 11.76
N ASP A 47 -0.07 -6.39 13.01
CA ASP A 47 -0.72 -5.18 13.53
C ASP A 47 0.31 -4.08 13.76
N GLY A 48 -0.06 -2.84 13.42
CA GLY A 48 0.79 -1.65 13.60
C GLY A 48 1.98 -1.59 12.64
N ALA A 49 2.01 -2.43 11.60
CA ALA A 49 3.05 -2.35 10.57
C ALA A 49 2.92 -1.03 9.79
N ARG A 50 4.03 -0.29 9.71
CA ARG A 50 4.12 0.94 8.91
C ARG A 50 5.47 1.04 8.25
N THR A 51 5.47 1.30 6.95
CA THR A 51 6.70 1.50 6.20
C THR A 51 6.48 2.32 4.94
N GLY A 52 7.57 2.83 4.38
CA GLY A 52 7.63 3.38 3.03
C GLY A 52 8.89 2.92 2.34
N GLY A 53 8.85 2.77 1.03
CA GLY A 53 10.02 2.39 0.24
C GLY A 53 9.81 2.60 -1.24
N THR A 54 10.84 2.32 -2.02
CA THR A 54 10.77 2.41 -3.47
C THR A 54 10.49 1.05 -4.10
N ALA A 55 9.57 1.00 -5.07
CA ALA A 55 9.10 -0.25 -5.65
C ALA A 55 10.18 -0.96 -6.48
N VAL A 56 10.48 -2.20 -6.12
CA VAL A 56 11.01 -3.21 -7.05
C VAL A 56 9.86 -4.12 -7.40
N THR A 57 9.54 -4.28 -8.67
CA THR A 57 8.38 -5.05 -9.11
C THR A 57 8.77 -6.43 -9.62
N ALA A 58 7.98 -7.44 -9.27
CA ALA A 58 8.10 -8.80 -9.79
C ALA A 58 6.77 -9.27 -10.37
N LEU A 59 6.77 -9.66 -11.63
CA LEU A 59 5.66 -10.30 -12.30
C LEU A 59 5.93 -11.81 -12.39
N CYS A 60 5.12 -12.58 -11.67
CA CYS A 60 5.25 -14.03 -11.53
C CYS A 60 4.17 -14.78 -12.30
N TRP A 61 4.35 -16.08 -12.48
CA TRP A 61 3.24 -16.97 -12.79
C TRP A 61 2.58 -17.46 -11.50
N PRO A 62 1.26 -17.75 -11.51
CA PRO A 62 0.57 -18.29 -10.34
C PRO A 62 1.24 -19.55 -9.82
N GLY A 63 1.45 -19.66 -8.51
CA GLY A 63 2.10 -20.82 -7.88
C GLY A 63 3.59 -20.98 -8.18
N ASP A 64 4.24 -19.94 -8.74
CA ASP A 64 5.67 -19.98 -9.09
C ASP A 64 6.38 -18.73 -8.55
N ASN A 65 7.40 -18.91 -7.71
CA ASN A 65 8.13 -17.81 -7.10
C ASN A 65 9.55 -17.58 -7.65
N LEU A 66 9.88 -18.14 -8.83
CA LEU A 66 11.18 -17.94 -9.48
C LEU A 66 11.51 -16.45 -9.60
N MET A 67 10.56 -15.63 -10.04
CA MET A 67 10.83 -14.19 -10.25
C MET A 67 10.92 -13.40 -8.94
N ILE A 68 10.41 -13.90 -7.82
CA ILE A 68 10.67 -13.30 -6.51
C ILE A 68 12.16 -13.48 -6.17
N HIS A 69 12.73 -14.67 -6.36
CA HIS A 69 14.17 -14.89 -6.16
C HIS A 69 15.02 -14.00 -7.07
N ALA A 70 14.63 -13.84 -8.34
CA ALA A 70 15.32 -12.95 -9.27
C ALA A 70 15.21 -11.47 -8.85
N ALA A 71 14.06 -11.05 -8.30
CA ALA A 71 13.85 -9.68 -7.85
C ALA A 71 14.71 -9.32 -6.63
N VAL A 72 15.03 -10.27 -5.75
CA VAL A 72 15.93 -10.06 -4.60
C VAL A 72 17.27 -9.48 -5.05
N GLU A 73 17.81 -9.93 -6.17
CA GLU A 73 19.08 -9.40 -6.71
C GLU A 73 18.99 -7.90 -7.06
N GLN A 74 17.83 -7.43 -7.52
CA GLN A 74 17.59 -6.05 -7.93
C GLN A 74 17.25 -5.11 -6.77
N CYS A 75 16.92 -5.66 -5.60
CA CYS A 75 16.59 -4.91 -4.40
C CYS A 75 17.82 -4.33 -3.71
N ARG A 76 17.65 -3.17 -3.10
CA ARG A 76 18.65 -2.49 -2.25
C ARG A 76 17.99 -1.88 -1.03
N ALA A 77 18.80 -1.37 -0.11
CA ALA A 77 18.31 -0.73 1.11
C ALA A 77 17.30 0.39 0.80
N GLY A 78 16.17 0.38 1.50
CA GLY A 78 15.07 1.32 1.33
C GLY A 78 14.02 0.92 0.28
N ASP A 79 14.21 -0.20 -0.44
CA ASP A 79 13.18 -0.71 -1.36
C ASP A 79 12.05 -1.45 -0.63
N LEU A 80 10.91 -1.53 -1.29
CA LEU A 80 9.80 -2.44 -1.03
C LEU A 80 9.62 -3.34 -2.25
N LEU A 81 9.57 -4.67 -2.03
CA LEU A 81 9.27 -5.61 -3.12
C LEU A 81 7.76 -5.63 -3.38
N VAL A 82 7.35 -5.43 -4.62
CA VAL A 82 5.95 -5.47 -5.06
C VAL A 82 5.78 -6.64 -6.03
N VAL A 83 4.95 -7.60 -5.64
CA VAL A 83 4.76 -8.86 -6.38
C VAL A 83 3.32 -9.00 -6.83
N THR A 84 3.14 -9.36 -8.09
CA THR A 84 1.84 -9.81 -8.61
C THR A 84 2.03 -11.01 -9.52
N ALA A 85 0.98 -11.73 -9.79
CA ALA A 85 0.96 -12.84 -10.73
C ALA A 85 0.17 -12.49 -12.00
N THR A 86 0.39 -13.25 -13.09
CA THR A 86 -0.30 -13.06 -14.37
C THR A 86 -1.80 -13.38 -14.31
N SER A 87 -2.26 -14.03 -13.25
CA SER A 87 -3.66 -14.25 -12.90
C SER A 87 -3.80 -14.43 -11.38
N PRO A 88 -5.03 -14.34 -10.82
CA PRO A 88 -5.25 -14.48 -9.38
C PRO A 88 -4.61 -15.74 -8.81
N CYS A 89 -3.91 -15.59 -7.69
CA CYS A 89 -3.22 -16.66 -6.98
C CYS A 89 -3.29 -16.43 -5.48
N THR A 90 -3.54 -17.48 -4.71
CA THR A 90 -3.54 -17.45 -3.25
C THR A 90 -2.47 -18.35 -2.64
N ASP A 91 -1.63 -19.00 -3.46
CA ASP A 91 -0.56 -19.88 -2.99
C ASP A 91 0.49 -19.10 -2.19
N GLY A 92 1.11 -19.74 -1.22
CA GLY A 92 2.14 -19.17 -0.35
C GLY A 92 3.46 -18.92 -1.09
N MET A 93 3.45 -17.91 -1.96
CA MET A 93 4.58 -17.60 -2.86
C MET A 93 5.78 -17.00 -2.13
N PHE A 94 5.57 -16.48 -0.91
CA PHE A 94 6.60 -15.86 -0.10
C PHE A 94 6.55 -16.37 1.34
N GLY A 95 7.72 -16.48 1.98
CA GLY A 95 7.86 -16.93 3.35
C GLY A 95 9.16 -16.44 3.98
N GLU A 96 9.49 -16.98 5.17
CA GLU A 96 10.59 -16.55 6.04
C GLU A 96 11.95 -16.49 5.31
N LEU A 97 12.34 -17.51 4.54
CA LEU A 97 13.66 -17.54 3.87
C LEU A 97 13.84 -16.40 2.86
N LEU A 98 12.77 -16.03 2.12
CA LEU A 98 12.82 -14.90 1.20
C LEU A 98 12.87 -13.57 1.97
N ALA A 99 12.13 -13.46 3.09
CA ALA A 99 12.16 -12.28 3.95
C ALA A 99 13.55 -12.08 4.56
N THR A 100 14.20 -13.14 5.04
CA THR A 100 15.58 -13.12 5.54
C THR A 100 16.55 -12.60 4.47
N SER A 101 16.42 -13.08 3.23
CA SER A 101 17.25 -12.63 2.12
C SER A 101 17.04 -11.15 1.78
N LEU A 102 15.80 -10.67 1.80
CA LEU A 102 15.46 -9.27 1.55
C LEU A 102 15.93 -8.37 2.70
N ALA A 103 15.71 -8.78 3.95
CA ALA A 103 16.11 -8.04 5.14
C ALA A 103 17.64 -7.84 5.20
N ALA A 104 18.41 -8.86 4.83
CA ALA A 104 19.87 -8.78 4.73
C ALA A 104 20.35 -7.74 3.69
N ARG A 105 19.50 -7.35 2.74
CA ARG A 105 19.76 -6.29 1.75
C ARG A 105 19.19 -4.93 2.15
N GLY A 106 18.58 -4.82 3.34
CA GLY A 106 17.95 -3.60 3.84
C GLY A 106 16.61 -3.27 3.17
N VAL A 107 15.95 -4.26 2.56
CA VAL A 107 14.60 -4.13 2.01
C VAL A 107 13.62 -4.01 3.18
N ARG A 108 12.66 -3.10 3.07
CA ARG A 108 11.80 -2.69 4.19
C ARG A 108 10.52 -3.50 4.32
N GLY A 109 10.15 -4.27 3.29
CA GLY A 109 8.95 -5.08 3.31
C GLY A 109 8.51 -5.58 1.95
N LEU A 110 7.34 -6.22 1.95
CA LEU A 110 6.71 -6.86 0.80
C LEU A 110 5.26 -6.41 0.65
N VAL A 111 4.87 -6.13 -0.57
CA VAL A 111 3.47 -6.05 -1.02
C VAL A 111 3.26 -7.14 -2.06
N ILE A 112 2.33 -8.05 -1.83
CA ILE A 112 2.12 -9.20 -2.70
C ILE A 112 0.64 -9.49 -2.96
N GLU A 113 0.24 -9.42 -4.23
CA GLU A 113 -1.12 -9.80 -4.67
C GLU A 113 -1.21 -11.32 -4.88
N ALA A 114 -0.78 -12.06 -3.86
CA ALA A 114 -0.83 -13.50 -3.74
C ALA A 114 -0.80 -13.90 -2.26
N GLY A 115 -0.65 -15.20 -1.97
CA GLY A 115 -0.51 -15.69 -0.60
C GLY A 115 0.93 -15.65 -0.07
N VAL A 116 1.02 -15.60 1.26
CA VAL A 116 2.26 -15.77 2.02
C VAL A 116 2.13 -16.90 3.03
N ARG A 117 3.25 -17.45 3.48
CA ARG A 117 3.34 -18.48 4.53
C ARG A 117 4.35 -18.06 5.60
N ASP A 118 4.58 -18.91 6.58
CA ASP A 118 5.54 -18.68 7.68
C ASP A 118 5.23 -17.37 8.44
N VAL A 119 3.92 -17.12 8.68
CA VAL A 119 3.42 -15.82 9.19
C VAL A 119 3.93 -15.53 10.59
N ALA A 120 4.07 -16.57 11.44
CA ALA A 120 4.61 -16.39 12.80
C ALA A 120 6.07 -15.90 12.76
N GLU A 121 6.88 -16.49 11.90
CA GLU A 121 8.28 -16.15 11.68
C GLU A 121 8.42 -14.74 11.07
N LEU A 122 7.61 -14.41 10.06
CA LEU A 122 7.58 -13.07 9.46
C LEU A 122 7.23 -11.99 10.49
N ARG A 123 6.26 -12.26 11.38
CA ARG A 123 5.90 -11.38 12.50
C ARG A 123 7.05 -11.22 13.49
N ALA A 124 7.69 -12.33 13.88
CA ALA A 124 8.81 -12.32 14.79
C ALA A 124 10.02 -11.54 14.25
N MET A 125 10.24 -11.57 12.92
CA MET A 125 11.27 -10.78 12.25
C MET A 125 10.95 -9.27 12.21
N GLY A 126 9.70 -8.86 12.42
CA GLY A 126 9.26 -7.48 12.19
C GLY A 126 9.33 -7.06 10.70
N PHE A 127 9.37 -8.01 9.77
CA PHE A 127 9.41 -7.72 8.34
C PHE A 127 8.00 -7.41 7.84
N GLY A 128 7.74 -6.17 7.43
CA GLY A 128 6.42 -5.69 7.01
C GLY A 128 5.93 -6.43 5.75
N VAL A 129 4.75 -7.04 5.83
CA VAL A 129 4.15 -7.78 4.71
C VAL A 129 2.69 -7.42 4.56
N TRP A 130 2.29 -7.01 3.36
CA TRP A 130 0.92 -6.80 2.94
C TRP A 130 0.59 -7.81 1.86
N SER A 131 -0.32 -8.72 2.13
CA SER A 131 -0.66 -9.83 1.23
C SER A 131 -2.16 -9.94 0.97
N ALA A 132 -2.51 -10.57 -0.15
CA ALA A 132 -3.90 -10.89 -0.48
C ALA A 132 -4.42 -12.12 0.26
N ALA A 133 -3.54 -13.02 0.70
CA ALA A 133 -3.90 -14.24 1.40
C ALA A 133 -2.77 -14.75 2.31
N VAL A 134 -3.15 -15.62 3.25
CA VAL A 134 -2.23 -16.48 3.98
C VAL A 134 -2.53 -17.92 3.56
N SER A 135 -1.51 -18.67 3.11
CA SER A 135 -1.69 -20.02 2.58
C SER A 135 -0.44 -20.87 2.78
N ALA A 136 -0.62 -22.10 3.25
CA ALA A 136 0.44 -23.10 3.36
C ALA A 136 0.77 -23.75 2.01
N GLN A 137 0.00 -23.50 0.95
CA GLN A 137 0.23 -24.06 -0.37
C GLN A 137 1.60 -23.66 -0.90
N GLY A 138 2.45 -24.64 -1.11
CA GLY A 138 3.82 -24.44 -1.63
C GLY A 138 3.83 -24.09 -3.11
N THR A 139 4.96 -23.55 -3.57
CA THR A 139 5.17 -23.07 -4.94
C THR A 139 6.37 -23.74 -5.60
N VAL A 140 6.41 -23.69 -6.94
CA VAL A 140 7.54 -24.13 -7.75
C VAL A 140 8.46 -22.95 -8.12
N LYS A 141 9.56 -23.21 -8.86
CA LYS A 141 10.55 -22.21 -9.31
C LYS A 141 10.99 -22.55 -10.75
N GLU A 142 10.00 -22.55 -11.68
CA GLU A 142 10.21 -23.11 -13.02
C GLU A 142 9.94 -22.11 -14.13
N THR A 143 9.01 -21.16 -13.92
CA THR A 143 8.47 -20.35 -15.00
C THR A 143 8.99 -18.92 -14.96
N ALA A 144 9.67 -18.52 -16.05
CA ALA A 144 10.18 -17.16 -16.18
C ALA A 144 9.03 -16.16 -16.34
N GLY A 145 9.15 -15.04 -15.64
CA GLY A 145 8.31 -13.85 -15.74
C GLY A 145 9.17 -12.62 -15.96
N SER A 146 8.93 -11.52 -15.19
CA SER A 146 9.72 -10.29 -15.34
C SER A 146 9.98 -9.60 -14.00
N VAL A 147 11.09 -8.83 -13.94
CA VAL A 147 11.45 -7.98 -12.80
C VAL A 147 11.64 -6.55 -13.29
N ASN A 148 11.23 -5.59 -12.48
CA ASN A 148 11.32 -4.17 -12.78
C ASN A 148 10.61 -3.79 -14.08
N VAL A 149 9.43 -4.36 -14.31
CA VAL A 149 8.47 -3.91 -15.32
C VAL A 149 7.26 -3.29 -14.63
N PRO A 150 6.50 -2.39 -15.29
CA PRO A 150 5.22 -1.94 -14.74
C PRO A 150 4.29 -3.13 -14.50
N VAL A 151 3.66 -3.18 -13.32
CA VAL A 151 2.73 -4.23 -12.93
C VAL A 151 1.40 -3.63 -12.50
N SER A 152 0.31 -4.38 -12.60
CA SER A 152 -1.00 -4.03 -12.05
C SER A 152 -1.17 -4.73 -10.71
N VAL A 153 -1.49 -3.98 -9.66
CA VAL A 153 -1.77 -4.48 -8.31
C VAL A 153 -3.01 -3.78 -7.79
N GLY A 154 -4.04 -4.51 -7.40
CA GLY A 154 -5.31 -3.92 -6.95
C GLY A 154 -5.95 -3.00 -7.98
N GLY A 155 -5.72 -3.22 -9.27
CA GLY A 155 -6.20 -2.38 -10.37
C GLY A 155 -5.40 -1.09 -10.61
N GLN A 156 -4.33 -0.86 -9.86
CA GLN A 156 -3.43 0.29 -10.03
C GLN A 156 -2.12 -0.12 -10.69
N ILE A 157 -1.55 0.76 -11.50
CA ILE A 157 -0.23 0.53 -12.10
C ILE A 157 0.86 0.98 -11.14
N VAL A 158 1.72 0.05 -10.76
CA VAL A 158 2.96 0.30 -10.02
C VAL A 158 4.13 0.21 -10.99
N ARG A 159 4.90 1.29 -11.08
CA ARG A 159 6.13 1.31 -11.89
C ARG A 159 7.37 1.13 -11.02
N PRO A 160 8.40 0.47 -11.53
CA PRO A 160 9.67 0.38 -10.81
C PRO A 160 10.17 1.75 -10.36
N GLY A 161 10.53 1.86 -9.09
CA GLY A 161 11.02 3.09 -8.48
C GLY A 161 9.95 4.05 -7.98
N ASP A 162 8.66 3.77 -8.14
CA ASP A 162 7.58 4.53 -7.50
C ASP A 162 7.64 4.39 -5.98
N ALA A 163 7.08 5.36 -5.26
CA ALA A 163 7.00 5.29 -3.81
C ALA A 163 5.81 4.42 -3.39
N ILE A 164 6.05 3.49 -2.50
CA ILE A 164 5.03 2.67 -1.84
C ILE A 164 4.98 3.07 -0.38
N ILE A 165 3.79 3.41 0.09
CA ILE A 165 3.49 3.70 1.49
C ILE A 165 2.50 2.65 1.97
N ALA A 166 2.75 2.05 3.11
CA ALA A 166 1.95 0.95 3.63
C ALA A 166 1.81 1.01 5.14
N ASP A 167 0.59 0.81 5.64
CA ASP A 167 0.24 0.72 7.07
C ASP A 167 -0.99 -0.18 7.28
N ASP A 168 -1.65 -0.07 8.45
CA ASP A 168 -2.84 -0.87 8.78
C ASP A 168 -4.04 -0.56 7.87
N ASP A 169 -4.11 0.63 7.25
CA ASP A 169 -5.17 1.00 6.30
C ASP A 169 -4.97 0.36 4.91
N GLY A 170 -3.77 -0.15 4.62
CA GLY A 170 -3.42 -0.83 3.37
C GLY A 170 -2.19 -0.26 2.71
N VAL A 171 -2.23 -0.09 1.38
CA VAL A 171 -1.08 0.31 0.57
C VAL A 171 -1.47 1.37 -0.45
N VAL A 172 -0.67 2.43 -0.55
CA VAL A 172 -0.80 3.45 -1.61
C VAL A 172 0.50 3.58 -2.39
N CYS A 173 0.38 3.68 -3.71
CA CYS A 173 1.48 3.94 -4.65
C CYS A 173 1.44 5.41 -5.08
N VAL A 174 2.57 6.09 -4.97
CA VAL A 174 2.76 7.46 -5.47
C VAL A 174 3.81 7.44 -6.58
N PRO A 175 3.49 7.92 -7.79
CA PRO A 175 4.47 7.99 -8.86
C PRO A 175 5.73 8.72 -8.41
N ARG A 176 6.91 8.21 -8.76
CA ARG A 176 8.21 8.77 -8.33
C ARG A 176 8.37 10.26 -8.68
N ALA A 177 7.75 10.71 -9.76
CA ALA A 177 7.80 12.11 -10.20
C ALA A 177 6.99 13.03 -9.28
N ASP A 178 5.98 12.50 -8.59
CA ASP A 178 4.97 13.27 -7.87
C ASP A 178 5.19 13.28 -6.35
N VAL A 179 6.18 12.54 -5.82
CA VAL A 179 6.38 12.36 -4.37
C VAL A 179 6.55 13.68 -3.60
N ARG A 180 7.22 14.68 -4.18
CA ARG A 180 7.40 15.99 -3.53
C ARG A 180 6.10 16.78 -3.47
N GLN A 181 5.31 16.74 -4.54
CA GLN A 181 3.99 17.37 -4.58
C GLN A 181 3.03 16.68 -3.62
N ALA A 182 3.04 15.34 -3.60
CA ALA A 182 2.25 14.53 -2.67
C ALA A 182 2.59 14.87 -1.21
N LEU A 183 3.87 15.00 -0.86
CA LEU A 183 4.29 15.36 0.49
C LEU A 183 3.80 16.76 0.89
N ALA A 184 3.91 17.75 0.00
CA ALA A 184 3.43 19.11 0.27
C ALA A 184 1.91 19.13 0.51
N ALA A 185 1.14 18.41 -0.33
CA ALA A 185 -0.31 18.30 -0.20
C ALA A 185 -0.72 17.55 1.08
N ALA A 186 -0.02 16.46 1.42
CA ALA A 186 -0.30 15.67 2.62
C ALA A 186 -0.04 16.48 3.91
N ARG A 187 1.04 17.25 3.97
CA ARG A 187 1.33 18.16 5.09
C ARG A 187 0.28 19.26 5.26
N ALA A 188 -0.14 19.87 4.15
CA ALA A 188 -1.21 20.88 4.18
C ALA A 188 -2.54 20.28 4.69
N ARG A 189 -2.83 19.04 4.30
CA ARG A 189 -4.00 18.30 4.78
C ARG A 189 -3.93 18.05 6.29
N VAL A 190 -2.81 17.53 6.81
CA VAL A 190 -2.62 17.29 8.25
C VAL A 190 -2.84 18.56 9.05
N ALA A 191 -2.28 19.69 8.62
CA ALA A 191 -2.48 20.97 9.29
C ALA A 191 -3.97 21.39 9.36
N LYS A 192 -4.73 21.15 8.28
CA LYS A 192 -6.18 21.41 8.27
C LYS A 192 -6.95 20.44 9.16
N GLU A 193 -6.59 19.17 9.14
CA GLU A 193 -7.24 18.14 9.97
C GLU A 193 -7.02 18.37 11.46
N GLU A 194 -5.85 18.88 11.84
CA GLU A 194 -5.57 19.23 13.25
C GLU A 194 -6.52 20.35 13.77
N GLN A 195 -6.80 21.36 12.93
CA GLN A 195 -7.79 22.40 13.27
C GLN A 195 -9.18 21.81 13.42
N SER A 196 -9.57 20.91 12.51
CA SER A 196 -10.87 20.22 12.58
C SER A 196 -10.97 19.32 13.81
N ARG A 197 -9.91 18.58 14.13
CA ARG A 197 -9.86 17.71 15.32
C ARG A 197 -10.06 18.49 16.60
N LYS A 198 -9.40 19.66 16.72
CA LYS A 198 -9.57 20.54 17.87
C LYS A 198 -11.00 21.03 17.99
N ALA A 199 -11.60 21.55 16.91
CA ALA A 199 -12.98 22.03 16.92
C ALA A 199 -13.99 20.92 17.30
N LEU A 200 -13.79 19.70 16.78
CA LEU A 200 -14.62 18.55 17.12
C LEU A 200 -14.42 18.11 18.59
N ALA A 201 -13.19 18.14 19.10
CA ALA A 201 -12.90 17.84 20.51
C ALA A 201 -13.51 18.87 21.47
N ASP A 202 -13.62 20.14 21.04
CA ASP A 202 -14.30 21.22 21.77
C ASP A 202 -15.84 21.12 21.68
N GLY A 203 -16.39 20.05 21.06
CA GLY A 203 -17.83 19.77 20.99
C GLY A 203 -18.55 20.34 19.76
N GLN A 204 -17.84 20.96 18.81
CA GLN A 204 -18.45 21.40 17.57
C GLN A 204 -18.91 20.19 16.74
N LEU A 205 -20.15 20.24 16.22
CA LEU A 205 -20.67 19.17 15.37
C LEU A 205 -20.06 19.21 13.97
N GLY A 206 -19.73 18.06 13.41
CA GLY A 206 -19.21 17.95 12.04
C GLY A 206 -20.21 18.50 11.00
N LEU A 207 -21.53 18.42 11.27
CA LEU A 207 -22.56 19.01 10.43
C LEU A 207 -22.38 20.53 10.27
N ASP A 208 -21.94 21.21 11.33
CA ASP A 208 -21.73 22.67 11.34
C ASP A 208 -20.33 23.01 10.80
N LEU A 209 -19.30 22.31 11.29
CA LEU A 209 -17.90 22.51 10.89
C LEU A 209 -17.70 22.39 9.37
N TYR A 210 -18.38 21.43 8.74
CA TYR A 210 -18.27 21.17 7.31
C TYR A 210 -19.41 21.75 6.47
N GLY A 211 -20.32 22.57 7.09
CA GLY A 211 -21.43 23.19 6.39
C GLY A 211 -22.44 22.20 5.77
N LEU A 212 -22.66 21.06 6.42
CA LEU A 212 -23.44 19.96 5.84
C LEU A 212 -24.96 20.14 6.01
N ARG A 213 -25.43 20.98 6.96
CA ARG A 213 -26.88 21.21 7.17
C ARG A 213 -27.58 21.72 5.92
N GLY A 214 -26.98 22.69 5.23
CA GLY A 214 -27.50 23.18 3.96
C GLY A 214 -27.57 22.11 2.87
N LYS A 215 -26.62 21.16 2.86
CA LYS A 215 -26.64 20.03 1.92
C LYS A 215 -27.77 19.04 2.24
N LEU A 216 -28.07 18.81 3.53
CA LEU A 216 -29.19 17.97 3.96
C LEU A 216 -30.50 18.58 3.51
N ALA A 217 -30.74 19.86 3.82
CA ALA A 217 -31.97 20.58 3.42
C ALA A 217 -32.15 20.60 1.90
N ALA A 218 -31.07 20.86 1.13
CA ALA A 218 -31.12 20.85 -0.34
C ALA A 218 -31.42 19.47 -0.94
N ARG A 219 -31.27 18.38 -0.17
CA ARG A 219 -31.60 17.01 -0.55
C ARG A 219 -32.93 16.52 0.02
N GLY A 220 -33.73 17.40 0.60
CA GLY A 220 -35.05 17.09 1.18
C GLY A 220 -34.97 16.26 2.46
N VAL A 221 -33.85 16.31 3.21
CA VAL A 221 -33.78 15.69 4.52
C VAL A 221 -34.42 16.61 5.56
N GLU A 222 -35.46 16.14 6.20
CA GLU A 222 -36.20 16.86 7.24
C GLU A 222 -35.91 16.30 8.63
N TYR A 223 -35.98 17.14 9.64
CA TYR A 223 -35.92 16.73 11.04
C TYR A 223 -37.35 16.57 11.53
N VAL A 224 -37.76 15.37 11.86
CA VAL A 224 -39.08 15.06 12.45
C VAL A 224 -38.91 14.59 13.89
N ALA A 225 -39.86 14.94 14.76
CA ALA A 225 -39.84 14.46 16.13
C ALA A 225 -40.23 12.96 16.18
N ALA A 226 -39.67 12.22 17.14
CA ALA A 226 -40.08 10.85 17.36
C ALA A 226 -41.57 10.81 17.71
N GLY A 227 -42.37 10.08 16.92
CA GLY A 227 -43.83 10.02 17.04
C GLY A 227 -44.61 10.75 15.95
N ASP A 228 -43.95 11.56 15.12
CA ASP A 228 -44.59 12.25 13.97
C ASP A 228 -44.29 11.48 12.64
N GLU A 229 -43.78 10.24 12.73
CA GLU A 229 -43.36 9.42 11.58
C GLU A 229 -44.55 8.74 10.85
N GLU A 230 -45.78 8.84 11.37
CA GLU A 230 -47.01 8.28 10.78
C GLU A 230 -47.85 9.40 10.12
N GLY A 231 -47.43 9.85 8.92
CA GLY A 231 -48.18 10.73 8.08
C GLY A 231 -48.04 10.36 6.61
#